data_1d1ce21f376643727b4749f9e67893c9
#
_entry.id   1d1ce21f376643727b4749f9e67893c9
#
_cell.length_a   1.000
_cell.length_b   1.000
_cell.length_c   1.000
_cell.angle_alpha   90.00
_cell.angle_beta   90.00
_cell.angle_gamma   90.00
#
_symmetry.space_group_name_H-M   'P 1'
#
loop_
_entity.id
_entity.type
_entity.pdbx_description
1 polymer ?
#
loop_
_entity_poly.entity_id
_entity_poly.type
_entity_poly.pdbx_seq_one_letter_code
_entity_poly.pdbx_strand_id
1 'polypeptide(L)'
;MKTAIIIPARMASQRFPNKPMAKINGIPMIERVWRQGINSKAGDVYVACSEDEVFNLIVSNGGKAIMTDPNLPSGTDRVFAAFNLLENKHDYESIINLQGDMPLIDYKNIQSANIPLYHGYDIGTIATDISSEEIKNENITKV
;
A
#
# COMPACT_ATOMS: atom_id res chain seq x y z
N MET A 1 18.78 -2.79 -5.14
CA MET A 1 17.57 -2.28 -5.81
C MET A 1 16.90 -1.28 -4.87
N LYS A 2 16.80 -0.03 -5.28
CA LYS A 2 16.11 1.01 -4.49
C LYS A 2 14.62 0.95 -4.78
N THR A 3 13.81 0.78 -3.73
CA THR A 3 12.37 0.51 -3.84
C THR A 3 11.56 1.65 -3.23
N ALA A 4 10.50 2.08 -3.89
CA ALA A 4 9.44 2.90 -3.31
C ALA A 4 8.27 2.01 -2.88
N ILE A 5 7.86 2.07 -1.63
CA ILE A 5 6.65 1.43 -1.12
C ILE A 5 5.57 2.50 -1.09
N ILE A 6 4.50 2.33 -1.87
CA ILE A 6 3.42 3.31 -1.93
C ILE A 6 2.12 2.66 -1.47
N ILE A 7 1.49 3.27 -0.48
CA ILE A 7 0.27 2.79 0.17
C ILE A 7 -0.89 3.68 -0.28
N PRO A 8 -1.78 3.21 -1.18
CA PRO A 8 -2.94 3.98 -1.58
C PRO A 8 -3.99 4.01 -0.47
N ALA A 9 -4.48 5.21 -0.16
CA ALA A 9 -5.54 5.43 0.83
C ALA A 9 -6.58 6.42 0.28
N ARG A 10 -7.85 6.05 0.34
CA ARG A 10 -8.98 6.95 0.05
C ARG A 10 -10.11 6.72 1.03
N MET A 11 -10.74 7.82 1.48
CA MET A 11 -11.87 7.78 2.42
C MET A 11 -13.20 7.42 1.73
N ALA A 12 -13.35 7.77 0.45
CA ALA A 12 -14.54 7.50 -0.35
C ALA A 12 -14.60 6.02 -0.80
N SER A 13 -15.01 5.15 0.10
CA SER A 13 -15.32 3.74 -0.19
C SER A 13 -16.82 3.53 -0.06
N GLN A 14 -17.48 2.99 -1.09
CA GLN A 14 -18.93 2.72 -1.05
C GLN A 14 -19.29 1.69 0.03
N ARG A 15 -18.46 0.68 0.26
CA ARG A 15 -18.71 -0.41 1.21
C ARG A 15 -18.36 -0.06 2.66
N PHE A 16 -17.36 0.76 2.86
CA PHE A 16 -16.90 1.16 4.19
C PHE A 16 -16.31 2.58 4.14
N PRO A 17 -17.14 3.63 4.29
CA PRO A 17 -16.67 5.02 4.32
C PRO A 17 -15.63 5.23 5.42
N ASN A 18 -14.67 6.10 5.15
CA ASN A 18 -13.58 6.45 6.09
C ASN A 18 -12.72 5.26 6.55
N LYS A 19 -12.69 4.17 5.77
CA LYS A 19 -11.96 2.95 6.08
C LYS A 19 -10.50 3.19 6.54
N PRO A 20 -9.70 4.05 5.89
CA PRO A 20 -8.32 4.30 6.32
C PRO A 20 -8.19 4.81 7.76
N MET A 21 -9.18 5.58 8.23
CA MET A 21 -9.20 6.18 9.57
C MET A 21 -9.90 5.31 10.61
N ALA A 22 -10.52 4.19 10.20
CA ALA A 22 -11.13 3.24 11.13
C ALA A 22 -10.09 2.69 12.11
N LYS A 23 -10.38 2.78 13.39
CA LYS A 23 -9.45 2.38 14.45
C LYS A 23 -9.53 0.89 14.75
N ILE A 24 -8.38 0.25 14.77
CA ILE A 24 -8.20 -1.12 15.23
C ILE A 24 -7.34 -1.04 16.50
N ASN A 25 -7.92 -1.37 17.66
CA ASN A 25 -7.27 -1.19 18.97
C ASN A 25 -6.68 0.23 19.13
N GLY A 26 -7.50 1.26 18.83
CA GLY A 26 -7.15 2.66 19.02
C GLY A 26 -6.22 3.28 17.96
N ILE A 27 -5.68 2.50 17.01
CA ILE A 27 -4.78 2.98 15.96
C ILE A 27 -5.50 2.93 14.60
N PRO A 28 -5.51 4.02 13.81
CA PRO A 28 -6.07 4.03 12.48
C PRO A 28 -5.49 2.93 11.59
N MET A 29 -6.33 2.31 10.75
CA MET A 29 -5.92 1.20 9.90
C MET A 29 -4.76 1.59 8.98
N ILE A 30 -4.82 2.76 8.36
CA ILE A 30 -3.75 3.23 7.47
C ILE A 30 -2.42 3.41 8.20
N GLU A 31 -2.43 3.85 9.45
CA GLU A 31 -1.23 3.98 10.27
C GLU A 31 -0.60 2.61 10.55
N ARG A 32 -1.42 1.57 10.79
CA ARG A 32 -0.93 0.21 10.98
C ARG A 32 -0.22 -0.31 9.73
N VAL A 33 -0.82 -0.12 8.55
CA VAL A 33 -0.21 -0.53 7.28
C VAL A 33 1.09 0.23 7.03
N TRP A 34 1.08 1.55 7.24
CA TRP A 34 2.27 2.38 7.12
C TRP A 34 3.40 1.91 8.04
N ARG A 35 3.11 1.61 9.30
CA ARG A 35 4.10 1.07 10.26
C ARG A 35 4.69 -0.26 9.78
N GLN A 36 3.89 -1.15 9.18
CA GLN A 36 4.41 -2.40 8.59
C GLN A 36 5.31 -2.13 7.38
N GLY A 37 4.96 -1.16 6.55
CA GLY A 37 5.83 -0.69 5.48
C GLY A 37 7.20 -0.23 6.00
N ILE A 38 7.23 0.60 7.03
CA ILE A 38 8.47 1.06 7.69
C ILE A 38 9.24 -0.13 8.30
N ASN A 39 8.56 -1.01 9.03
CA ASN A 39 9.19 -2.17 9.69
C ASN A 39 9.82 -3.14 8.70
N SER A 40 9.29 -3.19 7.47
CA SER A 40 9.83 -4.06 6.42
C SER A 40 11.26 -3.69 6.01
N LYS A 41 11.64 -2.41 6.13
CA LYS A 41 12.93 -1.89 5.64
C LYS A 41 13.21 -2.23 4.17
N ALA A 42 12.15 -2.52 3.40
CA ALA A 42 12.27 -2.91 2.00
C ALA A 42 12.41 -1.73 1.05
N GLY A 43 12.15 -0.49 1.52
CA GLY A 43 12.28 0.73 0.72
C GLY A 43 11.77 1.97 1.43
N ASP A 44 11.76 3.08 0.71
CA ASP A 44 11.14 4.34 1.16
C ASP A 44 9.62 4.22 1.14
N VAL A 45 8.94 4.60 2.24
CA VAL A 45 7.49 4.43 2.40
C VAL A 45 6.75 5.75 2.22
N TYR A 46 5.74 5.74 1.37
CA TYR A 46 4.85 6.86 1.06
C TYR A 46 3.39 6.44 1.21
N VAL A 47 2.55 7.33 1.74
CA VAL A 47 1.10 7.15 1.73
C VAL A 47 0.51 8.10 0.70
N ALA A 48 -0.14 7.54 -0.31
CA ALA A 48 -0.85 8.29 -1.35
C ALA A 48 -2.32 8.46 -0.95
N CYS A 49 -2.73 9.68 -0.64
CA CYS A 49 -4.07 10.00 -0.13
C CYS A 49 -4.72 11.13 -0.93
N SER A 50 -6.00 11.33 -0.70
CA SER A 50 -6.80 12.44 -1.29
C SER A 50 -7.41 13.34 -0.24
N GLU A 51 -7.26 13.04 1.04
CA GLU A 51 -7.87 13.77 2.15
C GLU A 51 -6.81 14.26 3.15
N ASP A 52 -6.99 15.50 3.61
CA ASP A 52 -6.08 16.16 4.56
C ASP A 52 -5.96 15.38 5.88
N GLU A 53 -7.03 14.71 6.30
CA GLU A 53 -7.04 13.93 7.55
C GLU A 53 -6.00 12.80 7.52
N VAL A 54 -5.95 12.04 6.42
CA VAL A 54 -4.95 10.98 6.22
C VAL A 54 -3.55 11.58 6.08
N PHE A 55 -3.43 12.64 5.28
CA PHE A 55 -2.16 13.34 5.08
C PHE A 55 -1.57 13.80 6.41
N ASN A 56 -2.35 14.54 7.20
CA ASN A 56 -1.90 15.09 8.48
C ASN A 56 -1.57 13.99 9.50
N LEU A 57 -2.33 12.90 9.53
CA LEU A 57 -2.03 11.74 10.39
C LEU A 57 -0.64 11.19 10.09
N ILE A 58 -0.32 10.94 8.84
CA ILE A 58 0.96 10.34 8.44
C ILE A 58 2.12 11.30 8.70
N VAL A 59 1.98 12.56 8.31
CA VAL A 59 3.03 13.57 8.48
C VAL A 59 3.30 13.85 9.97
N SER A 60 2.26 13.94 10.81
CA SER A 60 2.43 14.14 12.25
C SER A 60 3.12 12.96 12.96
N ASN A 61 3.06 11.77 12.38
CA ASN A 61 3.82 10.60 12.83
C ASN A 61 5.23 10.48 12.20
N GLY A 62 5.68 11.52 11.47
CA GLY A 62 7.00 11.54 10.81
C GLY A 62 7.06 10.77 9.48
N GLY A 63 5.91 10.38 8.93
CA GLY A 63 5.82 9.70 7.64
C GLY A 63 5.81 10.66 6.45
N LYS A 64 5.92 10.10 5.25
CA LYS A 64 5.83 10.82 3.97
C LYS A 64 4.44 10.56 3.37
N ALA A 65 3.68 11.62 3.11
CA ALA A 65 2.38 11.55 2.45
C ALA A 65 2.37 12.35 1.15
N ILE A 66 1.59 11.90 0.17
CA ILE A 66 1.47 12.52 -1.15
C ILE A 66 -0.01 12.71 -1.44
N MET A 67 -0.42 13.97 -1.68
CA MET A 67 -1.78 14.27 -2.11
C MET A 67 -1.96 13.92 -3.58
N THR A 68 -3.04 13.24 -3.89
CA THR A 68 -3.41 12.78 -5.23
C THR A 68 -4.86 13.13 -5.53
N ASP A 69 -5.24 13.11 -6.81
CA ASP A 69 -6.62 13.38 -7.23
C ASP A 69 -7.61 12.41 -6.56
N PRO A 70 -8.68 12.91 -5.90
CA PRO A 70 -9.71 12.06 -5.30
C PRO A 70 -10.46 11.19 -6.31
N ASN A 71 -10.52 11.60 -7.58
CA ASN A 71 -11.29 10.94 -8.63
C ASN A 71 -10.55 9.78 -9.33
N LEU A 72 -9.35 9.45 -8.88
CA LEU A 72 -8.61 8.31 -9.45
C LEU A 72 -9.40 7.00 -9.30
N PRO A 73 -9.51 6.19 -10.38
CA PRO A 73 -10.46 5.07 -10.43
C PRO A 73 -10.05 3.91 -9.52
N SER A 74 -8.75 3.69 -9.31
CA SER A 74 -8.25 2.55 -8.51
C SER A 74 -7.10 2.93 -7.59
N GLY A 75 -6.77 2.01 -6.65
CA GLY A 75 -5.58 2.12 -5.81
C GLY A 75 -4.29 2.10 -6.64
N THR A 76 -4.23 1.31 -7.69
CA THR A 76 -3.08 1.23 -8.60
C THR A 76 -2.87 2.55 -9.35
N ASP A 77 -3.94 3.18 -9.84
CA ASP A 77 -3.85 4.51 -10.47
C ASP A 77 -3.33 5.56 -9.47
N ARG A 78 -3.75 5.46 -8.20
CA ARG A 78 -3.27 6.34 -7.14
C ARG A 78 -1.78 6.13 -6.84
N VAL A 79 -1.32 4.88 -6.81
CA VAL A 79 0.10 4.55 -6.66
C VAL A 79 0.91 5.14 -7.81
N PHE A 80 0.44 4.98 -9.05
CA PHE A 80 1.10 5.52 -10.24
C PHE A 80 1.14 7.05 -10.23
N ALA A 81 0.02 7.70 -9.89
CA ALA A 81 -0.05 9.16 -9.78
C ALA A 81 0.91 9.67 -8.70
N ALA A 82 0.91 9.06 -7.52
CA ALA A 82 1.81 9.44 -6.43
C ALA A 82 3.28 9.26 -6.80
N PHE A 83 3.64 8.15 -7.44
CA PHE A 83 5.00 7.91 -7.90
C PHE A 83 5.48 8.99 -8.88
N ASN A 84 4.62 9.42 -9.79
CA ASN A 84 4.95 10.48 -10.75
C ASN A 84 5.16 11.86 -10.12
N LEU A 85 4.61 12.09 -8.93
CA LEU A 85 4.80 13.32 -8.15
C LEU A 85 6.10 13.33 -7.33
N LEU A 86 6.80 12.20 -7.21
CA LEU A 86 8.08 12.14 -6.51
C LEU A 86 9.17 12.87 -7.34
N GLU A 87 9.83 13.83 -6.72
CA GLU A 87 10.96 14.55 -7.35
C GLU A 87 12.11 13.60 -7.70
N ASN A 88 12.34 12.61 -6.84
CA ASN A 88 13.42 11.62 -6.97
C ASN A 88 12.95 10.28 -7.56
N LYS A 89 11.86 10.26 -8.32
CA LYS A 89 11.29 9.00 -8.87
C LYS A 89 12.28 8.19 -9.72
N HIS A 90 13.22 8.86 -10.39
CA HIS A 90 14.23 8.21 -11.22
C HIS A 90 15.31 7.45 -10.43
N ASP A 91 15.35 7.63 -9.10
CA ASP A 91 16.24 6.89 -8.23
C ASP A 91 15.71 5.49 -7.91
N TYR A 92 14.42 5.24 -8.10
CA TYR A 92 13.78 3.96 -7.77
C TYR A 92 13.80 3.01 -8.96
N GLU A 93 14.19 1.78 -8.67
CA GLU A 93 14.25 0.67 -9.63
C GLU A 93 13.00 -0.22 -9.53
N SER A 94 12.26 -0.12 -8.42
CA SER A 94 11.02 -0.87 -8.21
C SER A 94 10.00 -0.11 -7.36
N ILE A 95 8.73 -0.51 -7.50
CA ILE A 95 7.61 0.01 -6.72
C ILE A 95 6.87 -1.17 -6.09
N ILE A 96 6.62 -1.10 -4.78
CA ILE A 96 5.68 -1.99 -4.10
C ILE A 96 4.37 -1.24 -3.90
N ASN A 97 3.30 -1.76 -4.49
CA ASN A 97 1.92 -1.33 -4.20
C ASN A 97 1.44 -2.07 -2.95
N LEU A 98 1.55 -1.44 -1.78
CA LEU A 98 1.10 -2.00 -0.51
C LEU A 98 -0.33 -1.51 -0.21
N GLN A 99 -1.31 -2.41 -0.35
CA GLN A 99 -2.72 -2.04 -0.17
C GLN A 99 -3.01 -1.51 1.24
N GLY A 100 -3.70 -0.35 1.31
CA GLY A 100 -3.98 0.36 2.56
C GLY A 100 -4.98 -0.33 3.50
N ASP A 101 -5.55 -1.45 3.09
CA ASP A 101 -6.50 -2.26 3.87
C ASP A 101 -5.93 -3.62 4.35
N MET A 102 -4.62 -3.70 4.46
CA MET A 102 -3.91 -4.89 4.97
C MET A 102 -3.25 -4.62 6.33
N PRO A 103 -4.01 -4.30 7.39
CA PRO A 103 -3.45 -3.88 8.69
C PRO A 103 -2.68 -4.98 9.44
N LEU A 104 -2.87 -6.24 9.04
CA LEU A 104 -2.22 -7.42 9.65
C LEU A 104 -1.13 -8.03 8.76
N ILE A 105 -0.76 -7.37 7.66
CA ILE A 105 0.30 -7.89 6.80
C ILE A 105 1.61 -8.02 7.60
N ASP A 106 2.27 -9.17 7.47
CA ASP A 106 3.61 -9.34 8.03
C ASP A 106 4.62 -8.54 7.18
N TYR A 107 5.47 -7.76 7.83
CA TYR A 107 6.53 -6.99 7.16
C TYR A 107 7.46 -7.87 6.31
N LYS A 108 7.63 -9.15 6.67
CA LYS A 108 8.40 -10.13 5.88
C LYS A 108 7.78 -10.38 4.51
N ASN A 109 6.45 -10.37 4.43
CA ASN A 109 5.76 -10.50 3.15
C ASN A 109 6.05 -9.29 2.25
N ILE A 110 6.11 -8.09 2.83
CA ILE A 110 6.48 -6.89 2.07
C ILE A 110 7.91 -7.03 1.51
N GLN A 111 8.86 -7.54 2.31
CA GLN A 111 10.23 -7.82 1.85
C GLN A 111 10.24 -8.80 0.69
N SER A 112 9.41 -9.86 0.77
CA SER A 112 9.36 -10.92 -0.24
C SER A 112 8.79 -10.47 -1.57
N ALA A 113 8.04 -9.36 -1.62
CA ALA A 113 7.42 -8.85 -2.85
C ALA A 113 8.45 -8.52 -3.95
N ASN A 114 9.68 -8.18 -3.57
CA ASN A 114 10.75 -7.87 -4.52
C ASN A 114 11.53 -9.12 -5.02
N ILE A 115 11.31 -10.30 -4.44
CA ILE A 115 12.06 -11.51 -4.81
C ILE A 115 11.96 -11.84 -6.31
N PRO A 116 10.76 -11.81 -6.95
CA PRO A 116 10.65 -12.07 -8.38
C PRO A 116 11.50 -11.13 -9.23
N LEU A 117 11.60 -9.86 -8.85
CA LEU A 117 12.39 -8.87 -9.61
C LEU A 117 13.89 -9.19 -9.58
N TYR A 118 14.40 -9.72 -8.46
CA TYR A 118 15.80 -10.19 -8.38
C TYR A 118 16.09 -11.38 -9.30
N HIS A 119 15.04 -12.11 -9.70
CA HIS A 119 15.13 -13.22 -10.66
C HIS A 119 14.82 -12.78 -12.11
N GLY A 120 14.73 -11.49 -12.38
CA GLY A 120 14.55 -10.92 -13.71
C GLY A 120 13.09 -10.85 -14.20
N TYR A 121 12.11 -11.00 -13.31
CA TYR A 121 10.71 -10.78 -13.64
C TYR A 121 10.36 -9.30 -13.48
N ASP A 122 9.50 -8.78 -14.36
CA ASP A 122 9.06 -7.39 -14.32
C ASP A 122 8.00 -7.12 -13.25
N ILE A 123 7.23 -8.14 -12.87
CA ILE A 123 6.14 -8.06 -11.89
C ILE A 123 6.23 -9.23 -10.92
N GLY A 124 6.03 -8.93 -9.64
CA GLY A 124 5.92 -9.92 -8.58
C GLY A 124 4.67 -9.69 -7.73
N THR A 125 4.11 -10.77 -7.20
CA THR A 125 3.02 -10.72 -6.23
C THR A 125 3.24 -11.74 -5.13
N ILE A 126 2.52 -11.56 -4.02
CA ILE A 126 2.54 -12.51 -2.92
C ILE A 126 1.24 -13.30 -2.98
N ALA A 127 1.36 -14.61 -2.90
CA ALA A 127 0.24 -15.54 -2.83
C ALA A 127 0.35 -16.40 -1.57
N THR A 128 -0.78 -16.94 -1.13
CA THR A 128 -0.87 -17.93 -0.05
C THR A 128 -1.78 -19.05 -0.47
N ASP A 129 -1.60 -20.20 0.16
CA ASP A 129 -2.50 -21.33 -0.05
C ASP A 129 -3.92 -20.98 0.42
N ILE A 130 -4.91 -21.50 -0.29
CA ILE A 130 -6.32 -21.34 0.05
C ILE A 130 -6.99 -22.72 0.20
N SER A 131 -8.03 -22.79 1.02
CA SER A 131 -8.81 -24.02 1.20
C SER A 131 -9.68 -24.33 -0.03
N SER A 132 -10.13 -25.58 -0.13
CA SER A 132 -11.04 -26.01 -1.20
C SER A 132 -12.38 -25.25 -1.20
N GLU A 133 -12.81 -24.74 -0.05
CA GLU A 133 -14.02 -23.91 0.09
C GLU A 133 -13.79 -22.51 -0.44
N GLU A 134 -12.63 -21.92 -0.15
CA GLU A 134 -12.24 -20.59 -0.61
C GLU A 134 -12.03 -20.53 -2.13
N ILE A 135 -11.64 -21.64 -2.77
CA ILE A 135 -11.51 -21.70 -4.24
C ILE A 135 -12.81 -21.31 -4.94
N LYS A 136 -13.97 -21.64 -4.36
CA LYS A 136 -15.29 -21.34 -4.92
C LYS A 136 -15.76 -19.91 -4.65
N ASN A 137 -15.08 -19.18 -3.78
CA ASN A 137 -15.44 -17.81 -3.44
C ASN A 137 -14.95 -16.83 -4.53
N GLU A 138 -15.87 -16.21 -5.26
CA GLU A 138 -15.59 -15.26 -6.35
C GLU A 138 -14.90 -13.98 -5.86
N ASN A 139 -14.98 -13.64 -4.57
CA ASN A 139 -14.33 -12.47 -3.98
C ASN A 139 -12.85 -12.69 -3.63
N ILE A 140 -12.35 -13.91 -3.76
CA ILE A 140 -10.94 -14.25 -3.53
C ILE A 140 -10.23 -14.28 -4.88
N THR A 141 -9.20 -13.43 -5.01
CA THR A 141 -8.33 -13.42 -6.20
C THR A 141 -7.46 -14.68 -6.23
N LYS A 142 -7.51 -15.43 -7.32
CA LYS A 142 -6.69 -16.61 -7.57
C LYS A 142 -5.53 -16.23 -8.51
N VAL A 143 -4.39 -16.85 -8.30
CA VAL A 143 -3.18 -16.73 -9.12
C VAL A 143 -2.67 -18.10 -9.51
#